data_3b41643f4415b59776e6e75351a3f69f
#
_entry.id   3b41643f4415b59776e6e75351a3f69f
#
_cell.length_a   1.000
_cell.length_b   1.000
_cell.length_c   1.000
_cell.angle_alpha   90.00
_cell.angle_beta   90.00
_cell.angle_gamma   90.00
#
_symmetry.space_group_name_H-M   'P 1'
#
loop_
_entity.id
_entity.type
_entity.pdbx_description
1 polymer ?
#
loop_
_entity_poly.entity_id
_entity_poly.type
_entity_poly.pdbx_seq_one_letter_code
_entity_poly.pdbx_strand_id
1 'polypeptide(L)'
;ATAAMSYAFDSGFSLAGGVSSTPSTLLTEEGADTFGIEAAYTADVYGVSLAYSDAEATTYWGFNGNYAFDFATISAGIESQDDGTEATGFFVGLTFDEVGAGSLDLGMGTTANFSDADTEYYIYEASYAYPINDGMTITPGVYIKEGTTDETGFAVKTSFSF
;
A
#
# COMPACT_ATOMS: atom_id res chain seq x y z
N ALA A 1 -13.08 -22.07 4.98
CA ALA A 1 -11.76 -22.56 5.42
C ALA A 1 -10.67 -21.69 4.82
N THR A 2 -9.60 -21.42 5.58
CA THR A 2 -8.47 -20.61 5.11
C THR A 2 -7.18 -21.38 5.35
N ALA A 3 -6.29 -21.39 4.36
CA ALA A 3 -4.94 -21.89 4.48
C ALA A 3 -3.97 -20.88 3.84
N ALA A 4 -2.88 -20.56 4.52
CA ALA A 4 -1.84 -19.70 4.02
C ALA A 4 -0.46 -20.26 4.34
N MET A 5 0.50 -20.00 3.48
CA MET A 5 1.89 -20.41 3.60
C MET A 5 2.81 -19.29 3.11
N SER A 6 3.92 -19.10 3.81
CA SER A 6 4.99 -18.23 3.35
C SER A 6 6.35 -18.89 3.54
N TYR A 7 7.28 -18.56 2.69
CA TYR A 7 8.66 -19.02 2.77
C TYR A 7 9.62 -17.91 2.38
N ALA A 8 10.63 -17.67 3.22
CA ALA A 8 11.69 -16.70 2.95
C ALA A 8 13.01 -17.47 2.72
N PHE A 9 13.70 -17.14 1.65
CA PHE A 9 14.99 -17.71 1.28
C PHE A 9 16.13 -16.80 1.81
N ASP A 10 17.27 -17.39 2.11
CA ASP A 10 18.47 -16.65 2.56
C ASP A 10 18.97 -15.62 1.52
N SER A 11 18.56 -15.77 0.26
CA SER A 11 18.90 -14.83 -0.82
C SER A 11 18.15 -13.51 -0.79
N GLY A 12 17.24 -13.29 0.16
CA GLY A 12 16.34 -12.12 0.20
C GLY A 12 15.06 -12.30 -0.62
N PHE A 13 14.88 -13.41 -1.30
CA PHE A 13 13.65 -13.73 -2.00
C PHE A 13 12.63 -14.35 -1.05
N SER A 14 11.34 -14.04 -1.21
CA SER A 14 10.25 -14.66 -0.47
C SER A 14 9.05 -14.95 -1.36
N LEU A 15 8.32 -15.98 -0.99
CA LEU A 15 7.04 -16.36 -1.59
C LEU A 15 6.00 -16.51 -0.50
N ALA A 16 4.79 -16.01 -0.74
CA ALA A 16 3.63 -16.23 0.09
C ALA A 16 2.44 -16.61 -0.79
N GLY A 17 1.53 -17.38 -0.25
CA GLY A 17 0.30 -17.72 -0.95
C GLY A 17 -0.74 -18.25 0.01
N GLY A 18 -1.99 -18.11 -0.37
CA GLY A 18 -3.10 -18.56 0.44
C GLY A 18 -4.35 -18.82 -0.37
N VAL A 19 -5.20 -19.63 0.18
CA VAL A 19 -6.54 -19.93 -0.32
C VAL A 19 -7.53 -19.75 0.79
N SER A 20 -8.70 -19.20 0.46
CA SER A 20 -9.83 -19.09 1.38
C SER A 20 -11.07 -19.60 0.68
N SER A 21 -11.85 -20.42 1.35
CA SER A 21 -13.14 -20.88 0.88
C SER A 21 -14.18 -20.59 1.95
N THR A 22 -15.25 -19.92 1.57
CA THR A 22 -16.41 -19.68 2.42
C THR A 22 -17.46 -20.73 2.10
N PRO A 23 -17.68 -21.75 2.99
CA PRO A 23 -18.71 -22.75 2.73
C PRO A 23 -20.07 -22.08 2.62
N SER A 24 -20.80 -22.41 1.59
CA SER A 24 -22.22 -22.09 1.51
C SER A 24 -22.99 -22.74 2.67
N THR A 25 -23.97 -22.02 3.20
CA THR A 25 -24.89 -22.55 4.22
C THR A 25 -25.92 -23.53 3.64
N LEU A 26 -26.01 -23.59 2.32
CA LEU A 26 -26.85 -24.52 1.57
C LEU A 26 -25.96 -25.53 0.85
N LEU A 27 -26.19 -26.81 1.03
CA LEU A 27 -25.41 -27.92 0.43
C LEU A 27 -25.40 -27.93 -1.12
N THR A 28 -26.02 -26.98 -1.78
CA THR A 28 -26.19 -26.89 -3.24
C THR A 28 -25.56 -25.67 -3.89
N GLU A 29 -24.95 -24.77 -3.12
CA GLU A 29 -24.25 -23.61 -3.65
C GLU A 29 -22.76 -23.72 -3.46
N GLU A 30 -22.00 -23.39 -4.48
CA GLU A 30 -20.55 -23.25 -4.38
C GLU A 30 -20.24 -22.06 -3.47
N GLY A 31 -19.28 -22.23 -2.55
CA GLY A 31 -18.81 -21.14 -1.71
C GLY A 31 -17.85 -20.24 -2.48
N ALA A 32 -17.70 -19.01 -2.01
CA ALA A 32 -16.70 -18.09 -2.51
C ALA A 32 -15.28 -18.62 -2.29
N ASP A 33 -14.54 -18.82 -3.34
CA ASP A 33 -13.15 -19.23 -3.30
C ASP A 33 -12.26 -18.03 -3.64
N THR A 34 -11.27 -17.81 -2.81
CA THR A 34 -10.26 -16.77 -3.02
C THR A 34 -8.89 -17.40 -2.98
N PHE A 35 -8.02 -17.05 -3.90
CA PHE A 35 -6.61 -17.37 -3.78
C PHE A 35 -5.76 -16.12 -3.96
N GLY A 36 -4.57 -16.12 -3.37
CA GLY A 36 -3.60 -15.06 -3.52
C GLY A 36 -2.18 -15.60 -3.52
N ILE A 37 -1.31 -14.94 -4.24
CA ILE A 37 0.13 -15.22 -4.28
C ILE A 37 0.90 -13.92 -4.27
N GLU A 38 2.03 -13.91 -3.55
CA GLU A 38 2.98 -12.80 -3.53
C GLU A 38 4.40 -13.34 -3.70
N ALA A 39 5.17 -12.63 -4.49
CA ALA A 39 6.61 -12.82 -4.59
C ALA A 39 7.31 -11.51 -4.26
N ALA A 40 8.31 -11.54 -3.38
CA ALA A 40 9.06 -10.36 -3.02
C ALA A 40 10.57 -10.65 -2.98
N TYR A 41 11.34 -9.63 -3.26
CA TYR A 41 12.79 -9.65 -3.14
C TYR A 41 13.25 -8.41 -2.38
N THR A 42 14.08 -8.61 -1.37
CA THR A 42 14.66 -7.55 -0.55
C THR A 42 16.18 -7.69 -0.55
N ALA A 43 16.84 -6.61 -0.92
CA ALA A 43 18.28 -6.43 -0.81
C ALA A 43 18.58 -5.28 0.18
N ASP A 44 19.85 -4.98 0.43
CA ASP A 44 20.25 -3.97 1.42
C ASP A 44 19.65 -2.58 1.15
N VAL A 45 19.55 -2.19 -0.13
CA VAL A 45 19.12 -0.84 -0.52
C VAL A 45 17.84 -0.80 -1.37
N TYR A 46 17.29 -1.94 -1.76
CA TYR A 46 16.05 -1.96 -2.53
C TYR A 46 15.19 -3.17 -2.21
N GLY A 47 13.90 -3.01 -2.41
CA GLY A 47 12.92 -4.07 -2.34
C GLY A 47 11.92 -3.96 -3.49
N VAL A 48 11.43 -5.10 -3.95
CA VAL A 48 10.35 -5.19 -4.93
C VAL A 48 9.39 -6.29 -4.54
N SER A 49 8.10 -6.11 -4.81
CA SER A 49 7.10 -7.16 -4.64
C SER A 49 6.07 -7.15 -5.76
N LEU A 50 5.56 -8.31 -6.06
CA LEU A 50 4.46 -8.54 -6.99
C LEU A 50 3.43 -9.42 -6.28
N ALA A 51 2.19 -8.97 -6.24
CA ALA A 51 1.07 -9.71 -5.68
C ALA A 51 -0.04 -9.89 -6.71
N TYR A 52 -0.72 -11.00 -6.62
CA TYR A 52 -1.94 -11.30 -7.38
C TYR A 52 -2.94 -12.00 -6.48
N SER A 53 -4.21 -11.63 -6.59
CA SER A 53 -5.29 -12.39 -5.96
C SER A 53 -6.52 -12.45 -6.85
N ASP A 54 -7.26 -13.52 -6.68
CA ASP A 54 -8.53 -13.77 -7.35
C ASP A 54 -9.57 -14.09 -6.28
N ALA A 55 -10.66 -13.36 -6.28
CA ALA A 55 -11.75 -13.46 -5.33
C ALA A 55 -13.08 -13.46 -6.08
N GLU A 56 -13.48 -14.64 -6.59
CA GLU A 56 -14.71 -14.87 -7.38
C GLU A 56 -14.85 -13.96 -8.61
N ALA A 57 -15.44 -12.77 -8.42
CA ALA A 57 -15.74 -11.83 -9.48
C ALA A 57 -14.70 -10.70 -9.58
N THR A 58 -13.68 -10.71 -8.70
CA THR A 58 -12.73 -9.60 -8.60
C THR A 58 -11.30 -10.12 -8.62
N THR A 59 -10.51 -9.63 -9.54
CA THR A 59 -9.07 -9.88 -9.57
C THR A 59 -8.29 -8.64 -9.14
N TYR A 60 -7.20 -8.86 -8.44
CA TYR A 60 -6.26 -7.82 -8.01
C TYR A 60 -4.86 -8.19 -8.42
N TRP A 61 -4.08 -7.23 -8.86
CA TRP A 61 -2.64 -7.36 -8.94
C TRP A 61 -1.98 -6.07 -8.48
N GLY A 62 -0.79 -6.17 -7.92
CA GLY A 62 -0.01 -5.04 -7.48
C GLY A 62 1.47 -5.29 -7.62
N PHE A 63 2.19 -4.25 -8.03
CA PHE A 63 3.64 -4.21 -8.05
C PHE A 63 4.12 -3.04 -7.20
N ASN A 64 5.04 -3.30 -6.28
CA ASN A 64 5.62 -2.29 -5.41
C ASN A 64 7.13 -2.39 -5.45
N GLY A 65 7.78 -1.24 -5.29
CA GLY A 65 9.22 -1.17 -5.18
C GLY A 65 9.67 0.02 -4.34
N ASN A 66 10.84 -0.13 -3.72
CA ASN A 66 11.53 0.94 -3.03
C ASN A 66 13.03 0.90 -3.33
N TYR A 67 13.66 2.04 -3.17
CA TYR A 67 15.12 2.18 -3.23
C TYR A 67 15.58 3.21 -2.21
N ALA A 68 16.52 2.81 -1.35
CA ALA A 68 17.13 3.68 -0.36
C ALA A 68 18.45 4.25 -0.91
N PHE A 69 18.47 5.56 -1.05
CA PHE A 69 19.68 6.36 -1.24
C PHE A 69 20.24 6.75 0.12
N ASP A 70 21.47 7.26 0.17
CA ASP A 70 22.09 7.73 1.42
C ASP A 70 21.30 8.88 2.10
N PHE A 71 20.50 9.62 1.36
CA PHE A 71 19.79 10.82 1.84
C PHE A 71 18.27 10.71 1.79
N ALA A 72 17.72 9.72 1.10
CA ALA A 72 16.27 9.56 0.94
C ALA A 72 15.91 8.14 0.48
N THR A 73 14.68 7.73 0.74
CA THR A 73 14.09 6.53 0.16
C THR A 73 12.98 6.93 -0.81
N ILE A 74 13.04 6.41 -2.03
CA ILE A 74 11.93 6.46 -2.98
C ILE A 74 11.12 5.16 -2.88
N SER A 75 9.79 5.28 -2.88
CA SER A 75 8.86 4.15 -2.97
C SER A 75 7.88 4.40 -4.09
N ALA A 76 7.52 3.38 -4.84
CA ALA A 76 6.51 3.48 -5.88
C ALA A 76 5.75 2.17 -6.01
N GLY A 77 4.49 2.26 -6.40
CA GLY A 77 3.66 1.10 -6.67
C GLY A 77 2.57 1.39 -7.67
N ILE A 78 2.10 0.33 -8.28
CA ILE A 78 0.94 0.31 -9.15
C ILE A 78 0.08 -0.89 -8.76
N GLU A 79 -1.22 -0.69 -8.73
CA GLU A 79 -2.19 -1.73 -8.43
C GLU A 79 -3.37 -1.64 -9.39
N SER A 80 -3.98 -2.75 -9.68
CA SER A 80 -5.18 -2.82 -10.50
C SER A 80 -6.17 -3.79 -9.88
N GLN A 81 -7.43 -3.43 -9.97
CA GLN A 81 -8.58 -4.27 -9.66
C GLN A 81 -9.45 -4.38 -10.90
N ASP A 82 -9.95 -5.57 -11.16
CA ASP A 82 -10.97 -5.83 -12.17
C ASP A 82 -12.12 -6.63 -11.52
N ASP A 83 -13.29 -6.01 -11.43
CA ASP A 83 -14.56 -6.60 -10.99
C ASP A 83 -15.62 -6.57 -12.12
N GLY A 84 -15.14 -6.52 -13.38
CA GLY A 84 -15.93 -6.24 -14.57
C GLY A 84 -15.75 -4.79 -15.05
N THR A 85 -15.09 -3.97 -14.24
CA THR A 85 -14.61 -2.63 -14.60
C THR A 85 -13.20 -2.47 -14.08
N GLU A 86 -12.24 -2.35 -14.98
CA GLU A 86 -10.82 -2.21 -14.59
C GLU A 86 -10.57 -0.84 -13.97
N ALA A 87 -9.96 -0.84 -12.80
CA ALA A 87 -9.48 0.36 -12.12
C ALA A 87 -8.00 0.19 -11.75
N THR A 88 -7.18 1.16 -12.11
CA THR A 88 -5.73 1.15 -11.85
C THR A 88 -5.35 2.35 -11.01
N GLY A 89 -4.60 2.11 -9.95
CA GLY A 89 -4.02 3.12 -9.08
C GLY A 89 -2.50 3.07 -9.07
N PHE A 90 -1.86 4.18 -8.73
CA PHE A 90 -0.42 4.22 -8.46
C PHE A 90 -0.11 5.12 -7.28
N PHE A 91 1.05 4.93 -6.69
CA PHE A 91 1.64 5.88 -5.75
C PHE A 91 3.13 6.06 -6.00
N VAL A 92 3.64 7.21 -5.60
CA VAL A 92 5.07 7.52 -5.50
C VAL A 92 5.29 8.25 -4.19
N GLY A 93 6.24 7.80 -3.39
CA GLY A 93 6.64 8.40 -2.12
C GLY A 93 8.13 8.71 -2.07
N LEU A 94 8.47 9.76 -1.35
CA LEU A 94 9.84 10.14 -1.01
C LEU A 94 9.91 10.38 0.49
N THR A 95 10.79 9.66 1.17
CA THR A 95 11.08 9.84 2.59
C THR A 95 12.51 10.33 2.74
N PHE A 96 12.68 11.45 3.43
CA PHE A 96 13.97 12.00 3.84
C PHE A 96 14.10 11.82 5.34
N ASP A 97 14.97 10.92 5.78
CA ASP A 97 15.10 10.52 7.19
C ASP A 97 15.74 11.61 8.06
N GLU A 98 16.53 12.50 7.47
CA GLU A 98 17.28 13.55 8.18
C GLU A 98 16.99 14.93 7.56
N VAL A 99 15.88 15.55 7.97
CA VAL A 99 15.56 16.95 7.66
C VAL A 99 15.53 17.75 8.97
N GLY A 100 16.64 18.38 9.31
CA GLY A 100 16.80 19.02 10.61
C GLY A 100 16.80 18.00 11.74
N ALA A 101 15.82 18.08 12.64
CA ALA A 101 15.68 17.17 13.77
C ALA A 101 14.68 16.02 13.51
N GLY A 102 14.08 15.96 12.34
CA GLY A 102 13.02 15.03 12.02
C GLY A 102 13.12 14.44 10.60
N SER A 103 12.06 13.79 10.15
CA SER A 103 11.93 13.24 8.81
C SER A 103 10.80 13.92 8.02
N LEU A 104 10.99 14.02 6.70
CA LEU A 104 10.00 14.58 5.77
C LEU A 104 9.53 13.49 4.82
N ASP A 105 8.21 13.30 4.75
CA ASP A 105 7.55 12.43 3.79
C ASP A 105 6.78 13.25 2.78
N LEU A 106 6.95 12.92 1.51
CA LEU A 106 6.21 13.47 0.39
C LEU A 106 5.58 12.31 -0.37
N GLY A 107 4.32 12.43 -0.74
CA GLY A 107 3.59 11.40 -1.47
C GLY A 107 2.70 11.98 -2.54
N MET A 108 2.53 11.21 -3.61
CA MET A 108 1.49 11.41 -4.60
C MET A 108 0.97 10.06 -5.10
N GLY A 109 -0.30 10.04 -5.44
CA GLY A 109 -0.90 8.84 -6.01
C GLY A 109 -2.29 9.10 -6.56
N THR A 110 -2.83 8.08 -7.21
CA THR A 110 -4.24 8.03 -7.54
C THR A 110 -4.92 7.06 -6.58
N THR A 111 -6.08 7.42 -6.09
CA THR A 111 -7.00 6.41 -5.57
C THR A 111 -8.00 6.11 -6.69
N ALA A 112 -7.83 4.96 -7.32
CA ALA A 112 -8.93 4.39 -8.07
C ALA A 112 -10.07 4.16 -7.07
N ASN A 113 -11.22 4.79 -7.32
CA ASN A 113 -12.41 4.38 -6.62
C ASN A 113 -12.89 3.10 -7.29
N PHE A 114 -12.48 1.96 -6.74
CA PHE A 114 -12.82 0.64 -7.25
C PHE A 114 -14.34 0.38 -7.31
N SER A 115 -15.16 1.26 -6.74
CA SER A 115 -16.61 1.21 -6.84
C SER A 115 -17.20 2.12 -7.93
N ASP A 116 -16.39 3.00 -8.54
CA ASP A 116 -16.82 3.95 -9.56
C ASP A 116 -15.62 4.39 -10.40
N ALA A 117 -15.39 3.66 -11.50
CA ALA A 117 -14.26 3.88 -12.40
C ALA A 117 -14.20 5.27 -13.04
N ASP A 118 -15.29 6.04 -12.98
CA ASP A 118 -15.38 7.41 -13.51
C ASP A 118 -14.82 8.46 -12.52
N THR A 119 -14.43 8.05 -11.30
CA THR A 119 -13.92 8.98 -10.27
C THR A 119 -12.46 8.67 -9.93
N GLU A 120 -11.54 9.10 -10.77
CA GLU A 120 -10.11 9.11 -10.48
C GLU A 120 -9.76 10.35 -9.64
N TYR A 121 -9.05 10.13 -8.53
CA TYR A 121 -8.54 11.19 -7.67
C TYR A 121 -7.03 11.17 -7.65
N TYR A 122 -6.42 12.34 -7.76
CA TYR A 122 -5.01 12.54 -7.44
C TYR A 122 -4.89 13.04 -5.99
N ILE A 123 -4.02 12.42 -5.22
CA ILE A 123 -3.71 12.84 -3.85
C ILE A 123 -2.24 13.21 -3.79
N TYR A 124 -1.97 14.39 -3.22
CA TYR A 124 -0.63 14.87 -2.90
C TYR A 124 -0.55 15.05 -1.39
N GLU A 125 0.47 14.51 -0.76
CA GLU A 125 0.65 14.54 0.68
C GLU A 125 2.04 15.01 1.05
N ALA A 126 2.13 15.75 2.15
CA ALA A 126 3.39 16.09 2.78
C ALA A 126 3.23 16.02 4.29
N SER A 127 4.17 15.37 4.96
CA SER A 127 4.20 15.33 6.42
C SER A 127 5.61 15.44 6.96
N TYR A 128 5.74 16.01 8.17
CA TYR A 128 7.02 16.18 8.84
C TYR A 128 6.96 15.58 10.23
N ALA A 129 7.68 14.49 10.48
CA ALA A 129 7.74 13.87 11.79
C ALA A 129 8.82 14.53 12.64
N TYR A 130 8.42 15.25 13.67
CA TYR A 130 9.31 15.94 14.61
C TYR A 130 9.34 15.22 15.96
N PRO A 131 10.50 14.67 16.38
CA PRO A 131 10.64 14.08 17.71
C PRO A 131 10.72 15.19 18.75
N ILE A 132 9.76 15.19 19.69
CA ILE A 132 9.77 16.10 20.84
C ILE A 132 10.74 15.60 21.92
N ASN A 133 10.75 14.28 22.11
CA ASN A 133 11.67 13.55 22.99
C ASN A 133 11.66 12.05 22.61
N ASP A 134 12.42 11.23 23.34
CA ASP A 134 12.57 9.79 23.06
C ASP A 134 11.25 8.99 23.05
N GLY A 135 10.21 9.51 23.68
CA GLY A 135 8.91 8.84 23.78
C GLY A 135 7.76 9.55 23.04
N MET A 136 8.01 10.68 22.36
CA MET A 136 6.94 11.45 21.73
C MET A 136 7.37 12.07 20.40
N THR A 137 6.57 11.84 19.37
CA THR A 137 6.72 12.44 18.04
C THR A 137 5.42 13.15 17.65
N ILE A 138 5.53 14.35 17.08
CA ILE A 138 4.43 15.09 16.47
C ILE A 138 4.67 15.14 14.97
N THR A 139 3.64 14.78 14.19
CA THR A 139 3.70 14.75 12.73
C THR A 139 2.57 15.60 12.17
N PRO A 140 2.77 16.91 11.94
CA PRO A 140 1.89 17.69 11.10
C PRO A 140 1.96 17.21 9.65
N GLY A 141 0.83 17.24 8.96
CA GLY A 141 0.73 16.87 7.56
C GLY A 141 -0.36 17.65 6.85
N VAL A 142 -0.21 17.79 5.57
CA VAL A 142 -1.18 18.41 4.65
C VAL A 142 -1.45 17.45 3.49
N TYR A 143 -2.66 17.49 2.95
CA TYR A 143 -2.97 16.81 1.72
C TYR A 143 -3.80 17.70 0.80
N ILE A 144 -3.66 17.44 -0.49
CA ILE A 144 -4.48 18.01 -1.55
C ILE A 144 -5.02 16.82 -2.34
N LYS A 145 -6.35 16.78 -2.48
CA LYS A 145 -7.04 15.80 -3.30
C LYS A 145 -7.65 16.56 -4.47
N GLU A 146 -7.31 16.16 -5.68
CA GLU A 146 -7.80 16.70 -6.93
C GLU A 146 -8.68 15.67 -7.64
N GLY A 147 -9.87 16.05 -8.06
CA GLY A 147 -10.83 15.18 -8.73
C GLY A 147 -12.11 15.91 -9.08
N THR A 148 -13.24 15.23 -9.02
CA THR A 148 -14.55 15.86 -9.27
C THR A 148 -14.84 17.00 -8.29
N THR A 149 -14.30 16.92 -7.08
CA THR A 149 -14.34 17.98 -6.07
C THR A 149 -12.98 18.04 -5.41
N ASP A 150 -12.34 19.20 -5.47
CA ASP A 150 -11.04 19.43 -4.86
C ASP A 150 -11.20 19.58 -3.35
N GLU A 151 -10.29 18.97 -2.60
CA GLU A 151 -10.24 19.03 -1.15
C GLU A 151 -8.82 19.28 -0.68
N THR A 152 -8.66 20.15 0.31
CA THR A 152 -7.38 20.36 0.99
C THR A 152 -7.58 20.15 2.48
N GLY A 153 -6.74 19.35 3.09
CA GLY A 153 -6.81 19.03 4.51
C GLY A 153 -5.48 19.20 5.22
N PHE A 154 -5.61 19.32 6.55
CA PHE A 154 -4.49 19.36 7.47
C PHE A 154 -4.76 18.36 8.60
N ALA A 155 -3.73 17.62 8.99
CA ALA A 155 -3.79 16.69 10.10
C ALA A 155 -2.57 16.84 11.01
N VAL A 156 -2.72 16.51 12.28
CA VAL A 156 -1.60 16.34 13.21
C VAL A 156 -1.73 15.00 13.89
N LYS A 157 -0.73 14.14 13.69
CA LYS A 157 -0.60 12.88 14.40
C LYS A 157 0.35 13.07 15.57
N THR A 158 0.00 12.52 16.73
CA THR A 158 0.92 12.41 17.88
C THR A 158 1.12 10.93 18.20
N SER A 159 2.37 10.51 18.26
CA SER A 159 2.76 9.14 18.59
C SER A 159 3.50 9.11 19.91
N PHE A 160 3.20 8.12 20.74
CA PHE A 160 3.85 7.89 22.03
C PHE A 160 4.49 6.50 22.04
N SER A 161 5.71 6.39 22.58
CA SER A 161 6.42 5.14 22.84
C SER A 161 6.70 5.05 24.35
N PHE A 162 6.35 3.92 24.98
CA PHE A 162 6.50 3.66 26.40
C PHE A 162 7.42 2.46 26.64
#